data_63f575df6704450169304e642a346bf5
#
_entry.id   63f575df6704450169304e642a346bf5
#
_cell.length_a   1.000
_cell.length_b   1.000
_cell.length_c   1.000
_cell.angle_alpha   90.00
_cell.angle_beta   90.00
_cell.angle_gamma   90.00
#
_symmetry.space_group_name_H-M   'P 1'
#
loop_
_entity.id
_entity.type
_entity.pdbx_description
1 polymer ?
#
loop_
_entity_poly.entity_id
_entity_poly.type
_entity_poly.pdbx_seq_one_letter_code
_entity_poly.pdbx_strand_id
1 'polypeptide(L)'
;MTGVSHFSRVSKRVAALNPPHLRAIFSPYGWTDMYRDLYYHGGIFNHGFMSHWVKSNGPHFRTRNTLKEKWGEARYGQAIKAALGDPEISAVPYLVDALSHPDDGANSMLVDIIVNNLCNEFHRERSVNFENCKIPAYFGGDWGLYGLHLPGDIRAIEKWKGPKKLTIGPPVYLDRPLYQYAYESLRWFDHWLKGIDTGILEEPPIHLFIVGANEWRGAEEWPLPETKWTPFYLHAGGLLSEHEFWPQDGSSSYEDSPHHHGEIEFKTPPLVENTEICGPIVLNLFGSTTAMEILWFVSLWHFDAKGHGSLLTRGWLRGSQRKLDPAASRPWQPFHQHTEREPLEPNKIYEFNIEVRPYGIQLKQGERIGIKIKSADNDPANNYLELVGIGHVSSDSASTVTIQHNADYASHLLLPITKGNRIGTFISGGNLPPVKRP
;
A
#
# COMPACT_ATOMS: atom_id res chain seq x y z
N MET A 1 6.17 1.43 26.41
CA MET A 1 5.09 0.50 25.94
C MET A 1 5.61 -0.32 24.78
N THR A 2 5.10 -1.54 24.63
CA THR A 2 5.39 -2.39 23.47
C THR A 2 4.12 -3.09 23.00
N GLY A 3 4.11 -3.53 21.77
CA GLY A 3 3.02 -4.33 21.20
C GLY A 3 3.15 -4.48 19.69
N VAL A 4 2.46 -5.48 19.16
CA VAL A 4 2.42 -5.82 17.74
C VAL A 4 0.99 -5.62 17.22
N SER A 5 0.83 -5.26 15.97
CA SER A 5 -0.47 -5.12 15.29
C SER A 5 -1.39 -4.11 15.98
N HIS A 6 -2.52 -4.51 16.50
CA HIS A 6 -3.44 -3.63 17.23
C HIS A 6 -2.77 -2.93 18.41
N PHE A 7 -1.94 -3.64 19.19
CA PHE A 7 -1.23 -3.06 20.33
C PHE A 7 -0.12 -2.10 19.89
N SER A 8 0.50 -2.32 18.75
CA SER A 8 1.42 -1.38 18.13
C SER A 8 0.71 -0.07 17.78
N ARG A 9 -0.43 -0.14 17.11
CA ARG A 9 -1.27 1.03 16.84
C ARG A 9 -1.64 1.79 18.13
N VAL A 10 -2.08 1.06 19.17
CA VAL A 10 -2.43 1.68 20.46
C VAL A 10 -1.22 2.39 21.05
N SER A 11 -0.04 1.76 21.05
CA SER A 11 1.20 2.34 21.55
C SER A 11 1.57 3.63 20.81
N LYS A 12 1.47 3.66 19.48
CA LYS A 12 1.71 4.86 18.65
C LYS A 12 0.73 5.99 18.99
N ARG A 13 -0.56 5.67 19.13
CA ARG A 13 -1.59 6.67 19.48
C ARG A 13 -1.39 7.24 20.88
N VAL A 14 -1.07 6.39 21.86
CA VAL A 14 -0.79 6.85 23.23
C VAL A 14 0.47 7.71 23.25
N ALA A 15 1.53 7.31 22.55
CA ALA A 15 2.76 8.10 22.47
C ALA A 15 2.55 9.46 21.80
N ALA A 16 1.64 9.57 20.84
CA ALA A 16 1.28 10.85 20.21
C ALA A 16 0.65 11.86 21.17
N LEU A 17 0.10 11.39 22.29
CA LEU A 17 -0.42 12.26 23.36
C LEU A 17 0.66 12.74 24.33
N ASN A 18 1.89 12.26 24.22
CA ASN A 18 3.02 12.57 25.09
C ASN A 18 2.69 12.48 26.59
N PRO A 19 2.16 11.37 27.12
CA PRO A 19 1.86 11.27 28.52
C PRO A 19 3.15 11.36 29.36
N PRO A 20 3.16 12.04 30.53
CA PRO A 20 4.36 12.49 31.20
C PRO A 20 5.31 11.37 31.67
N HIS A 21 4.81 10.16 31.82
CA HIS A 21 5.61 9.02 32.30
C HIS A 21 5.95 7.99 31.23
N LEU A 22 5.51 8.19 29.96
CA LEU A 22 5.89 7.33 28.86
C LEU A 22 7.25 7.76 28.29
N ARG A 23 8.27 6.93 28.50
CA ARG A 23 9.66 7.23 28.12
C ARG A 23 10.06 6.73 26.75
N ALA A 24 9.50 5.62 26.30
CA ALA A 24 9.77 5.05 24.98
C ALA A 24 8.69 4.07 24.57
N ILE A 25 8.55 3.86 23.25
CA ILE A 25 7.75 2.78 22.67
C ILE A 25 8.60 1.90 21.77
N PHE A 26 8.29 0.60 21.74
CA PHE A 26 8.76 -0.36 20.74
C PHE A 26 7.53 -0.96 20.06
N SER A 27 7.29 -0.56 18.83
CA SER A 27 5.96 -0.61 18.22
C SER A 27 6.01 -1.11 16.77
N PRO A 28 6.46 -2.37 16.53
CA PRO A 28 6.49 -2.96 15.20
C PRO A 28 5.10 -3.41 14.72
N TYR A 29 4.95 -3.56 13.40
CA TYR A 29 3.75 -4.08 12.75
C TYR A 29 2.47 -3.33 13.11
N GLY A 30 2.42 -2.02 12.88
CA GLY A 30 1.23 -1.24 13.22
C GLY A 30 0.89 -0.16 12.22
N TRP A 31 -0.39 -0.05 11.93
CA TRP A 31 -0.92 1.01 11.08
C TRP A 31 -1.05 2.34 11.81
N THR A 32 -1.10 3.41 11.06
CA THR A 32 -1.21 4.79 11.56
C THR A 32 -2.38 5.56 10.98
N ASP A 33 -2.86 5.17 9.82
CA ASP A 33 -4.05 5.71 9.16
C ASP A 33 -5.08 4.58 9.00
N MET A 34 -6.19 4.68 9.74
CA MET A 34 -7.19 3.61 9.75
C MET A 34 -7.92 3.46 8.42
N TYR A 35 -8.07 4.56 7.66
CA TYR A 35 -8.68 4.51 6.34
C TYR A 35 -7.74 3.84 5.33
N ARG A 36 -6.56 4.41 5.12
CA ARG A 36 -5.64 4.05 4.03
C ARG A 36 -4.83 2.79 4.25
N ASP A 37 -4.54 2.48 5.53
CA ASP A 37 -3.69 1.32 5.85
C ASP A 37 -4.50 0.03 6.04
N LEU A 38 -5.80 0.14 6.36
CA LEU A 38 -6.58 -1.01 6.81
C LEU A 38 -7.95 -1.16 6.14
N TYR A 39 -8.80 -0.11 6.17
CA TYR A 39 -10.19 -0.26 5.80
C TYR A 39 -10.46 -0.06 4.30
N TYR A 40 -9.79 0.93 3.69
CA TYR A 40 -10.06 1.37 2.33
C TYR A 40 -8.75 1.64 1.58
N HIS A 41 -8.13 0.59 1.04
CA HIS A 41 -6.92 0.74 0.24
C HIS A 41 -7.25 1.49 -1.06
N GLY A 42 -6.63 2.65 -1.25
CA GLY A 42 -6.94 3.50 -2.40
C GLY A 42 -8.43 3.86 -2.52
N GLY A 43 -9.19 3.83 -1.43
CA GLY A 43 -10.63 4.09 -1.44
C GLY A 43 -11.52 2.87 -1.76
N ILE A 44 -10.95 1.69 -1.96
CA ILE A 44 -11.65 0.43 -2.19
C ILE A 44 -11.80 -0.31 -0.86
N PHE A 45 -13.01 -0.75 -0.52
CA PHE A 45 -13.26 -1.41 0.76
C PHE A 45 -12.55 -2.75 0.86
N ASN A 46 -11.62 -2.86 1.83
CA ASN A 46 -10.93 -4.09 2.17
C ASN A 46 -11.70 -4.84 3.27
N HIS A 47 -12.66 -5.64 2.85
CA HIS A 47 -13.51 -6.38 3.79
C HIS A 47 -12.87 -7.66 4.33
N GLY A 48 -11.89 -8.24 3.62
CA GLY A 48 -11.35 -9.57 3.92
C GLY A 48 -10.75 -9.67 5.32
N PHE A 49 -9.77 -8.81 5.64
CA PHE A 49 -9.16 -8.79 6.96
C PHE A 49 -10.17 -8.45 8.06
N MET A 50 -10.96 -7.41 7.87
CA MET A 50 -11.88 -6.94 8.90
C MET A 50 -12.94 -7.97 9.23
N SER A 51 -13.48 -8.65 8.23
CA SER A 51 -14.47 -9.70 8.43
C SER A 51 -13.88 -10.91 9.15
N HIS A 52 -12.68 -11.32 8.75
CA HIS A 52 -11.95 -12.39 9.42
C HIS A 52 -11.63 -12.03 10.88
N TRP A 53 -11.09 -10.83 11.09
CA TRP A 53 -10.67 -10.36 12.40
C TRP A 53 -11.85 -10.16 13.36
N VAL A 54 -12.94 -9.58 12.89
CA VAL A 54 -14.19 -9.39 13.65
C VAL A 54 -14.80 -10.74 14.03
N LYS A 55 -14.85 -11.69 13.08
CA LYS A 55 -15.34 -13.05 13.36
C LYS A 55 -14.50 -13.78 14.42
N SER A 56 -13.18 -13.74 14.26
CA SER A 56 -12.24 -14.47 15.13
C SER A 56 -12.17 -13.89 16.55
N ASN A 57 -12.32 -12.59 16.67
CA ASN A 57 -12.17 -11.87 17.94
C ASN A 57 -13.51 -11.34 18.50
N GLY A 58 -14.59 -11.44 17.73
CA GLY A 58 -15.92 -10.93 18.09
C GLY A 58 -16.41 -11.35 19.48
N PRO A 59 -16.22 -12.62 19.92
CA PRO A 59 -16.60 -13.04 21.27
C PRO A 59 -15.90 -12.26 22.39
N HIS A 60 -14.73 -11.68 22.10
CA HIS A 60 -13.96 -10.87 23.04
C HIS A 60 -14.26 -9.37 22.94
N PHE A 61 -14.87 -8.93 21.83
CA PHE A 61 -15.28 -7.55 21.61
C PHE A 61 -16.78 -7.41 21.91
N ARG A 62 -17.13 -7.19 23.15
CA ARG A 62 -18.46 -6.67 23.48
C ARG A 62 -18.47 -5.17 23.14
N THR A 63 -18.65 -4.88 21.87
CA THR A 63 -18.70 -3.50 21.41
C THR A 63 -20.08 -2.93 21.63
N ARG A 64 -20.12 -1.88 22.41
CA ARG A 64 -21.27 -0.99 22.48
C ARG A 64 -21.40 -0.29 21.13
N ASN A 65 -22.59 -0.17 20.59
CA ASN A 65 -22.85 0.54 19.32
C ASN A 65 -22.76 2.06 19.52
N THR A 66 -21.53 2.54 19.69
CA THR A 66 -21.22 3.94 20.01
C THR A 66 -21.59 4.89 18.88
N LEU A 67 -21.57 4.45 17.63
CA LEU A 67 -21.96 5.29 16.49
C LEU A 67 -23.46 5.51 16.44
N LYS A 68 -24.25 4.45 16.68
CA LYS A 68 -25.71 4.53 16.80
C LYS A 68 -26.12 5.51 17.92
N GLU A 69 -25.43 5.45 19.06
CA GLU A 69 -25.67 6.37 20.17
C GLU A 69 -25.29 7.83 19.83
N LYS A 70 -24.16 8.04 19.13
CA LYS A 70 -23.68 9.37 18.71
C LYS A 70 -24.59 9.98 17.63
N TRP A 71 -25.06 9.19 16.67
CA TRP A 71 -25.86 9.67 15.53
C TRP A 71 -27.37 9.69 15.77
N GLY A 72 -27.84 8.85 16.68
CA GLY A 72 -29.25 8.53 16.86
C GLY A 72 -29.76 7.49 15.84
N GLU A 73 -30.83 6.81 16.21
CA GLU A 73 -31.35 5.65 15.50
C GLU A 73 -31.77 5.97 14.05
N ALA A 74 -32.37 7.12 13.83
CA ALA A 74 -32.87 7.51 12.50
C ALA A 74 -31.71 7.72 11.49
N ARG A 75 -30.66 8.45 11.88
CA ARG A 75 -29.52 8.69 11.02
C ARG A 75 -28.73 7.40 10.78
N TYR A 76 -28.52 6.60 11.83
CA TYR A 76 -27.82 5.33 11.74
C TYR A 76 -28.56 4.35 10.81
N GLY A 77 -29.88 4.23 10.94
CA GLY A 77 -30.71 3.41 10.06
C GLY A 77 -30.72 3.86 8.60
N GLN A 78 -30.69 5.18 8.35
CA GLN A 78 -30.54 5.71 6.98
C GLN A 78 -29.19 5.34 6.37
N ALA A 79 -28.10 5.42 7.13
CA ALA A 79 -26.77 5.04 6.67
C ALA A 79 -26.65 3.54 6.36
N ILE A 80 -27.24 2.68 7.18
CA ILE A 80 -27.34 1.24 6.92
C ILE A 80 -28.14 0.98 5.63
N LYS A 81 -29.28 1.63 5.47
CA LYS A 81 -30.09 1.49 4.26
C LYS A 81 -29.34 1.92 3.01
N ALA A 82 -28.58 3.00 3.08
CA ALA A 82 -27.73 3.45 1.98
C ALA A 82 -26.63 2.43 1.65
N ALA A 83 -25.98 1.85 2.69
CA ALA A 83 -24.95 0.83 2.52
C ALA A 83 -25.52 -0.48 1.92
N LEU A 84 -26.73 -0.90 2.33
CA LEU A 84 -27.43 -2.05 1.72
C LEU A 84 -27.84 -1.80 0.26
N GLY A 85 -28.01 -0.54 -0.13
CA GLY A 85 -28.29 -0.14 -1.51
C GLY A 85 -27.01 -0.02 -2.37
N ASP A 86 -25.83 -0.13 -1.80
CA ASP A 86 -24.56 -0.14 -2.53
C ASP A 86 -24.34 -1.55 -3.14
N PRO A 87 -24.30 -1.71 -4.49
CA PRO A 87 -24.16 -3.01 -5.12
C PRO A 87 -22.88 -3.73 -4.75
N GLU A 88 -21.77 -3.01 -4.55
CA GLU A 88 -20.47 -3.60 -4.14
C GLU A 88 -20.57 -4.25 -2.74
N ILE A 89 -21.31 -3.62 -1.85
CA ILE A 89 -21.52 -4.14 -0.49
C ILE A 89 -22.55 -5.27 -0.51
N SER A 90 -23.64 -5.11 -1.26
CA SER A 90 -24.72 -6.11 -1.32
C SER A 90 -24.31 -7.39 -2.06
N ALA A 91 -23.27 -7.34 -2.90
CA ALA A 91 -22.67 -8.52 -3.52
C ALA A 91 -21.96 -9.45 -2.52
N VAL A 92 -21.69 -8.99 -1.28
CA VAL A 92 -20.96 -9.76 -0.27
C VAL A 92 -21.93 -10.19 0.87
N PRO A 93 -22.38 -11.46 0.89
CA PRO A 93 -23.50 -11.90 1.78
C PRO A 93 -23.28 -11.62 3.26
N TYR A 94 -22.07 -11.80 3.78
CA TYR A 94 -21.83 -11.57 5.21
C TYR A 94 -21.79 -10.07 5.59
N LEU A 95 -21.56 -9.14 4.63
CA LEU A 95 -21.70 -7.71 4.87
C LEU A 95 -23.17 -7.33 4.95
N VAL A 96 -24.00 -7.93 4.11
CA VAL A 96 -25.46 -7.80 4.18
C VAL A 96 -25.99 -8.32 5.51
N ASP A 97 -25.49 -9.48 5.97
CA ASP A 97 -25.87 -10.04 7.28
C ASP A 97 -25.48 -9.09 8.43
N ALA A 98 -24.26 -8.58 8.43
CA ALA A 98 -23.80 -7.63 9.45
C ALA A 98 -24.64 -6.33 9.47
N LEU A 99 -24.99 -5.79 8.30
CA LEU A 99 -25.83 -4.60 8.17
C LEU A 99 -27.28 -4.86 8.59
N SER A 100 -27.78 -6.09 8.41
CA SER A 100 -29.14 -6.49 8.80
C SER A 100 -29.26 -6.75 10.31
N HIS A 101 -28.16 -7.11 10.97
CA HIS A 101 -28.07 -7.39 12.40
C HIS A 101 -26.98 -6.55 13.09
N PRO A 102 -27.04 -5.22 13.05
CA PRO A 102 -25.95 -4.33 13.44
C PRO A 102 -25.61 -4.39 14.93
N ASP A 103 -26.55 -4.82 15.76
CA ASP A 103 -26.37 -4.90 17.22
C ASP A 103 -25.86 -6.28 17.69
N ASP A 104 -25.71 -7.24 16.77
CA ASP A 104 -25.26 -8.60 17.11
C ASP A 104 -23.74 -8.69 17.25
N GLY A 105 -23.27 -9.08 18.44
CA GLY A 105 -21.87 -9.33 18.70
C GLY A 105 -20.95 -8.18 18.31
N ALA A 106 -20.02 -8.44 17.41
CA ALA A 106 -19.08 -7.44 16.90
C ALA A 106 -19.52 -6.77 15.57
N ASN A 107 -20.73 -7.04 15.07
CA ASN A 107 -21.22 -6.49 13.81
C ASN A 107 -21.24 -4.96 13.81
N SER A 108 -21.54 -4.32 14.94
CA SER A 108 -21.52 -2.87 15.06
C SER A 108 -20.21 -2.23 14.61
N MET A 109 -19.06 -2.89 14.86
CA MET A 109 -17.76 -2.40 14.42
C MET A 109 -17.61 -2.47 12.89
N LEU A 110 -18.07 -3.55 12.26
CA LEU A 110 -18.04 -3.70 10.81
C LEU A 110 -18.99 -2.73 10.14
N VAL A 111 -20.20 -2.58 10.68
CA VAL A 111 -21.18 -1.61 10.20
C VAL A 111 -20.66 -0.18 10.31
N ASP A 112 -20.02 0.20 11.43
CA ASP A 112 -19.41 1.51 11.60
C ASP A 112 -18.36 1.83 10.51
N ILE A 113 -17.58 0.82 10.09
CA ILE A 113 -16.60 0.97 9.01
C ILE A 113 -17.31 1.16 7.67
N ILE A 114 -18.31 0.33 7.37
CA ILE A 114 -19.05 0.36 6.09
C ILE A 114 -19.77 1.69 5.90
N VAL A 115 -20.47 2.19 6.93
CA VAL A 115 -21.23 3.46 6.83
C VAL A 115 -20.34 4.70 6.82
N ASN A 116 -19.06 4.55 7.09
CA ASN A 116 -18.03 5.60 6.96
C ASN A 116 -17.10 5.32 5.78
N ASN A 117 -17.65 5.20 4.58
CA ASN A 117 -16.95 4.79 3.37
C ASN A 117 -16.03 5.87 2.74
N LEU A 118 -15.98 7.06 3.32
CA LEU A 118 -15.06 8.15 2.96
C LEU A 118 -14.17 8.50 4.16
N CYS A 119 -12.99 9.04 3.87
CA CYS A 119 -12.04 9.48 4.91
C CYS A 119 -12.59 10.71 5.66
N ASN A 120 -13.21 10.47 6.79
CA ASN A 120 -13.87 11.47 7.61
C ASN A 120 -13.33 11.48 9.06
N GLU A 121 -14.01 12.18 9.95
CA GLU A 121 -13.64 12.29 11.36
C GLU A 121 -13.57 10.93 12.07
N PHE A 122 -14.47 9.98 11.74
CA PHE A 122 -14.45 8.63 12.29
C PHE A 122 -13.08 7.95 12.13
N HIS A 123 -12.45 8.11 10.97
CA HIS A 123 -11.12 7.56 10.69
C HIS A 123 -10.01 8.40 11.32
N ARG A 124 -10.10 9.74 11.25
CA ARG A 124 -9.09 10.66 11.83
C ARG A 124 -8.95 10.48 13.34
N GLU A 125 -10.06 10.40 14.07
CA GLU A 125 -10.08 10.15 15.52
C GLU A 125 -9.39 8.83 15.91
N ARG A 126 -9.32 7.87 15.01
CA ARG A 126 -8.74 6.53 15.20
C ARG A 126 -7.33 6.38 14.66
N SER A 127 -6.85 7.36 13.92
CA SER A 127 -5.51 7.42 13.33
C SER A 127 -4.51 8.10 14.29
N VAL A 128 -3.22 8.04 13.95
CA VAL A 128 -2.16 8.70 14.72
C VAL A 128 -2.08 10.17 14.32
N ASN A 129 -2.15 11.07 15.31
CA ASN A 129 -1.83 12.47 15.09
C ASN A 129 -0.32 12.69 15.31
N PHE A 130 0.40 13.01 14.24
CA PHE A 130 1.86 13.16 14.27
C PHE A 130 2.36 14.53 14.73
N GLU A 131 1.48 15.50 15.01
CA GLU A 131 1.89 16.88 15.32
C GLU A 131 2.82 16.96 16.54
N ASN A 132 2.61 16.10 17.53
CA ASN A 132 3.29 16.14 18.82
C ASN A 132 4.03 14.84 19.19
N CYS A 133 4.32 13.95 18.24
CA CYS A 133 5.00 12.68 18.50
C CYS A 133 6.47 12.87 18.90
N LYS A 134 6.76 13.12 20.18
CA LYS A 134 8.11 13.39 20.72
C LYS A 134 8.73 12.19 21.45
N ILE A 135 7.92 11.24 21.91
CA ILE A 135 8.39 10.05 22.63
C ILE A 135 9.31 9.22 21.72
N PRO A 136 10.47 8.77 22.21
CA PRO A 136 11.33 7.84 21.46
C PRO A 136 10.59 6.61 20.99
N ALA A 137 10.68 6.28 19.69
CA ALA A 137 9.88 5.24 19.08
C ALA A 137 10.70 4.34 18.14
N TYR A 138 10.56 3.02 18.31
CA TYR A 138 11.10 2.02 17.40
C TYR A 138 9.95 1.38 16.62
N PHE A 139 10.00 1.48 15.29
CA PHE A 139 9.03 0.91 14.35
C PHE A 139 9.63 -0.29 13.64
N GLY A 140 8.78 -1.15 13.09
CA GLY A 140 9.26 -2.27 12.33
C GLY A 140 8.16 -3.02 11.61
N GLY A 141 8.56 -3.77 10.60
CA GLY A 141 7.67 -4.55 9.76
C GLY A 141 8.44 -5.48 8.85
N ASP A 142 7.79 -5.98 7.84
CA ASP A 142 8.38 -6.72 6.74
C ASP A 142 7.72 -6.33 5.42
N TRP A 143 8.40 -6.66 4.30
CA TRP A 143 7.90 -6.33 2.96
C TRP A 143 6.62 -7.07 2.58
N GLY A 144 6.30 -8.19 3.24
CA GLY A 144 5.14 -9.03 2.92
C GLY A 144 3.82 -8.54 3.49
N LEU A 145 3.83 -7.65 4.51
CA LEU A 145 2.61 -7.15 5.14
C LEU A 145 2.19 -5.77 4.61
N TYR A 146 2.36 -5.57 3.32
CA TYR A 146 2.03 -4.34 2.62
C TYR A 146 0.52 -3.99 2.65
N GLY A 147 -0.36 -4.98 2.77
CA GLY A 147 -1.81 -4.78 2.87
C GLY A 147 -2.31 -4.47 4.28
N LEU A 148 -1.45 -4.45 5.31
CA LEU A 148 -1.85 -4.22 6.70
C LEU A 148 -0.93 -3.21 7.41
N HIS A 149 0.34 -3.55 7.64
CA HIS A 149 1.17 -2.87 8.62
C HIS A 149 2.22 -1.96 8.00
N LEU A 150 2.89 -2.42 6.93
CA LEU A 150 4.03 -1.74 6.33
C LEU A 150 3.78 -0.26 6.03
N PRO A 151 2.65 0.17 5.42
CA PRO A 151 2.40 1.59 5.14
C PRO A 151 2.39 2.46 6.39
N GLY A 152 1.86 1.92 7.50
CA GLY A 152 1.81 2.62 8.77
C GLY A 152 3.17 2.80 9.41
N ASP A 153 4.05 1.81 9.33
CA ASP A 153 5.41 1.89 9.86
C ASP A 153 6.29 2.83 9.02
N ILE A 154 6.15 2.80 7.69
CA ILE A 154 6.80 3.77 6.79
C ILE A 154 6.33 5.20 7.09
N ARG A 155 5.01 5.43 7.20
CA ARG A 155 4.48 6.76 7.54
C ARG A 155 4.94 7.22 8.92
N ALA A 156 5.12 6.30 9.87
CA ALA A 156 5.62 6.62 11.19
C ALA A 156 7.07 7.10 11.15
N ILE A 157 7.98 6.43 10.43
CA ILE A 157 9.37 6.89 10.32
C ILE A 157 9.47 8.24 9.61
N GLU A 158 8.65 8.50 8.62
CA GLU A 158 8.62 9.79 7.91
C GLU A 158 8.17 10.93 8.83
N LYS A 159 7.06 10.74 9.57
CA LYS A 159 6.34 11.82 10.25
C LYS A 159 6.64 11.97 11.74
N TRP A 160 7.25 10.97 12.37
CA TRP A 160 7.58 11.02 13.81
C TRP A 160 8.67 12.05 14.09
N LYS A 161 8.47 12.90 15.10
CA LYS A 161 9.37 14.03 15.40
C LYS A 161 10.42 13.71 16.48
N GLY A 162 10.14 12.74 17.36
CA GLY A 162 11.07 12.29 18.38
C GLY A 162 12.17 11.38 17.83
N PRO A 163 13.11 10.94 18.69
CA PRO A 163 14.08 9.92 18.33
C PRO A 163 13.36 8.67 17.77
N LYS A 164 13.83 8.16 16.67
CA LYS A 164 13.10 7.12 15.95
C LYS A 164 14.01 6.12 15.26
N LYS A 165 13.58 4.86 15.19
CA LYS A 165 14.22 3.80 14.40
C LYS A 165 13.17 3.01 13.64
N LEU A 166 13.59 2.43 12.50
CA LEU A 166 12.76 1.55 11.68
C LEU A 166 13.58 0.34 11.24
N THR A 167 13.00 -0.84 11.35
CA THR A 167 13.54 -2.05 10.73
C THR A 167 12.49 -2.72 9.87
N ILE A 168 12.76 -2.89 8.57
CA ILE A 168 11.92 -3.64 7.64
C ILE A 168 12.64 -4.92 7.24
N GLY A 169 12.05 -6.05 7.63
CA GLY A 169 12.60 -7.39 7.39
C GLY A 169 12.18 -8.00 6.04
N PRO A 170 12.67 -9.21 5.76
CA PRO A 170 12.25 -9.98 4.59
C PRO A 170 10.74 -10.29 4.66
N PRO A 171 10.08 -10.62 3.53
CA PRO A 171 8.66 -10.92 3.46
C PRO A 171 8.35 -12.30 4.06
N VAL A 172 8.40 -12.38 5.38
CA VAL A 172 8.15 -13.60 6.16
C VAL A 172 7.00 -13.39 7.13
N TYR A 173 6.54 -14.48 7.75
CA TYR A 173 5.45 -14.41 8.74
C TYR A 173 5.85 -13.65 10.00
N LEU A 174 4.86 -13.04 10.63
CA LEU A 174 4.95 -12.26 11.87
C LEU A 174 5.73 -12.91 13.00
N ASP A 175 5.67 -14.23 13.13
CA ASP A 175 6.34 -14.98 14.21
C ASP A 175 7.86 -14.90 14.15
N ARG A 176 8.44 -14.88 12.97
CA ARG A 176 9.90 -14.80 12.80
C ARG A 176 10.47 -13.42 13.13
N PRO A 177 9.91 -12.32 12.62
CA PRO A 177 10.38 -10.98 13.00
C PRO A 177 10.27 -10.70 14.50
N LEU A 178 9.31 -11.27 15.21
CA LEU A 178 9.20 -11.10 16.66
C LEU A 178 10.43 -11.62 17.41
N TYR A 179 11.03 -12.70 16.98
CA TYR A 179 12.29 -13.20 17.56
C TYR A 179 13.46 -12.25 17.26
N GLN A 180 13.53 -11.69 16.08
CA GLN A 180 14.56 -10.71 15.73
C GLN A 180 14.41 -9.43 16.58
N TYR A 181 13.19 -9.01 16.83
CA TYR A 181 12.93 -7.80 17.63
C TYR A 181 13.12 -7.98 19.15
N ALA A 182 13.21 -9.18 19.66
CA ALA A 182 13.41 -9.40 21.11
C ALA A 182 14.69 -8.74 21.61
N TYR A 183 15.82 -8.95 20.92
CA TYR A 183 17.10 -8.34 21.25
C TYR A 183 17.09 -6.82 21.02
N GLU A 184 16.55 -6.36 19.90
CA GLU A 184 16.43 -4.94 19.60
C GLU A 184 15.56 -4.20 20.63
N SER A 185 14.44 -4.81 21.04
CA SER A 185 13.58 -4.21 22.08
C SER A 185 14.29 -4.08 23.42
N LEU A 186 15.11 -5.09 23.80
CA LEU A 186 15.91 -5.04 25.00
C LEU A 186 16.91 -3.88 24.96
N ARG A 187 17.71 -3.76 23.89
CA ARG A 187 18.67 -2.68 23.70
C ARG A 187 17.98 -1.31 23.73
N TRP A 188 16.82 -1.17 23.04
CA TRP A 188 16.02 0.04 23.02
C TRP A 188 15.54 0.48 24.39
N PHE A 189 14.97 -0.44 25.17
CA PHE A 189 14.49 -0.13 26.50
C PHE A 189 15.60 0.02 27.55
N ASP A 190 16.71 -0.71 27.44
CA ASP A 190 17.87 -0.52 28.30
C ASP A 190 18.45 0.90 28.15
N HIS A 191 18.54 1.38 26.91
CA HIS A 191 18.96 2.75 26.65
C HIS A 191 17.98 3.78 27.27
N TRP A 192 16.69 3.73 26.90
CA TRP A 192 15.74 4.78 27.25
C TRP A 192 15.20 4.72 28.69
N LEU A 193 15.19 3.56 29.32
CA LEU A 193 14.63 3.36 30.66
C LEU A 193 15.70 3.24 31.75
N LYS A 194 16.86 2.71 31.42
CA LYS A 194 17.95 2.47 32.39
C LYS A 194 19.15 3.39 32.18
N GLY A 195 19.23 4.10 31.06
CA GLY A 195 20.37 4.94 30.70
C GLY A 195 21.64 4.13 30.36
N ILE A 196 21.48 2.86 29.99
CA ILE A 196 22.60 2.02 29.58
C ILE A 196 22.97 2.39 28.15
N ASP A 197 24.25 2.63 27.91
CA ASP A 197 24.75 2.78 26.55
C ASP A 197 24.77 1.41 25.87
N THR A 198 23.87 1.22 24.92
CA THR A 198 23.71 -0.03 24.14
C THR A 198 24.24 0.11 22.71
N GLY A 199 24.79 1.29 22.33
CA GLY A 199 25.22 1.60 20.97
C GLY A 199 24.05 1.72 19.98
N ILE A 200 22.78 1.59 20.40
CA ILE A 200 21.63 1.52 19.49
C ILE A 200 21.39 2.83 18.73
N LEU A 201 21.81 3.97 19.28
CA LEU A 201 21.68 5.28 18.61
C LEU A 201 22.87 5.62 17.73
N GLU A 202 23.96 4.84 17.77
CA GLU A 202 25.12 4.99 16.90
C GLU A 202 24.90 4.29 15.55
N GLU A 203 23.94 3.36 15.49
CA GLU A 203 23.55 2.65 14.28
C GLU A 203 22.63 3.54 13.41
N PRO A 204 22.62 3.35 12.09
CA PRO A 204 21.65 4.03 11.22
C PRO A 204 20.22 3.90 11.75
N PRO A 205 19.42 4.95 11.68
CA PRO A 205 18.04 4.93 12.19
C PRO A 205 17.11 3.99 11.39
N ILE A 206 17.49 3.62 10.18
CA ILE A 206 16.67 2.78 9.29
C ILE A 206 17.49 1.57 8.86
N HIS A 207 16.93 0.38 9.05
CA HIS A 207 17.48 -0.88 8.56
C HIS A 207 16.47 -1.56 7.62
N LEU A 208 16.89 -1.82 6.39
CA LEU A 208 16.08 -2.43 5.34
C LEU A 208 16.71 -3.72 4.87
N PHE A 209 15.92 -4.79 4.81
CA PHE A 209 16.35 -6.03 4.19
C PHE A 209 16.12 -5.97 2.67
N ILE A 210 17.17 -6.14 1.88
CA ILE A 210 17.09 -6.14 0.42
C ILE A 210 16.90 -7.59 -0.05
N VAL A 211 15.71 -7.90 -0.51
CA VAL A 211 15.36 -9.23 -1.06
C VAL A 211 16.20 -9.50 -2.32
N GLY A 212 16.58 -10.74 -2.56
CA GLY A 212 17.40 -11.10 -3.71
C GLY A 212 18.92 -10.88 -3.49
N ALA A 213 19.34 -9.76 -2.92
CA ALA A 213 20.68 -9.58 -2.35
C ALA A 213 20.83 -10.35 -1.04
N ASN A 214 19.73 -10.48 -0.28
CA ASN A 214 19.68 -11.09 1.06
C ASN A 214 20.63 -10.39 2.06
N GLU A 215 20.67 -9.08 2.00
CA GLU A 215 21.53 -8.23 2.80
C GLU A 215 20.72 -7.19 3.56
N TRP A 216 21.21 -6.79 4.75
CA TRP A 216 20.70 -5.65 5.48
C TRP A 216 21.39 -4.37 5.03
N ARG A 217 20.62 -3.32 4.86
CA ARG A 217 21.08 -2.00 4.50
C ARG A 217 20.68 -0.98 5.56
N GLY A 218 21.67 -0.28 6.11
CA GLY A 218 21.46 0.89 6.95
C GLY A 218 21.22 2.14 6.11
N ALA A 219 20.35 3.03 6.58
CA ALA A 219 20.05 4.31 5.94
C ALA A 219 19.74 5.39 6.98
N GLU A 220 20.04 6.64 6.63
CA GLU A 220 19.80 7.81 7.48
C GLU A 220 18.39 8.39 7.24
N GLU A 221 17.85 8.24 6.03
CA GLU A 221 16.60 8.84 5.61
C GLU A 221 15.75 7.87 4.78
N TRP A 222 14.46 8.14 4.72
CA TRP A 222 13.52 7.50 3.82
C TRP A 222 12.68 8.55 3.08
N PRO A 223 12.50 8.46 1.75
CA PRO A 223 13.17 7.52 0.83
C PRO A 223 14.68 7.65 0.84
N LEU A 224 15.41 6.63 0.35
CA LEU A 224 16.86 6.62 0.33
C LEU A 224 17.41 7.81 -0.48
N PRO A 225 18.38 8.59 0.04
CA PRO A 225 18.89 9.80 -0.65
C PRO A 225 19.44 9.56 -2.05
N GLU A 226 20.02 8.37 -2.30
CA GLU A 226 20.58 7.98 -3.59
C GLU A 226 19.53 7.53 -4.62
N THR A 227 18.25 7.52 -4.26
CA THR A 227 17.16 7.09 -5.15
C THR A 227 17.13 7.89 -6.43
N LYS A 228 17.20 7.19 -7.56
CA LYS A 228 16.93 7.73 -8.89
C LYS A 228 15.50 7.34 -9.29
N TRP A 229 14.64 8.32 -9.31
CA TRP A 229 13.26 8.15 -9.72
C TRP A 229 13.21 7.94 -11.23
N THR A 230 13.02 6.69 -11.65
CA THR A 230 13.13 6.28 -13.05
C THR A 230 11.77 5.87 -13.59
N PRO A 231 11.20 6.60 -14.57
CA PRO A 231 9.97 6.19 -15.21
C PRO A 231 10.21 5.03 -16.18
N PHE A 232 9.35 4.04 -16.10
CA PHE A 232 9.25 2.95 -17.07
C PHE A 232 7.89 3.06 -17.76
N TYR A 233 7.91 3.51 -19.01
CA TYR A 233 6.71 3.76 -19.79
C TYR A 233 6.08 2.45 -20.28
N LEU A 234 4.74 2.46 -20.33
CA LEU A 234 3.96 1.37 -20.85
C LEU A 234 3.93 1.46 -22.38
N HIS A 235 4.08 0.32 -23.07
CA HIS A 235 4.11 0.25 -24.53
C HIS A 235 3.23 -0.85 -25.08
N ALA A 236 2.93 -0.77 -26.36
CA ALA A 236 2.25 -1.82 -27.12
C ALA A 236 2.94 -3.18 -26.92
N GLY A 237 2.14 -4.26 -26.89
CA GLY A 237 2.65 -5.60 -26.69
C GLY A 237 3.08 -5.94 -25.26
N GLY A 238 2.69 -5.14 -24.27
CA GLY A 238 2.97 -5.42 -22.86
C GLY A 238 4.44 -5.17 -22.47
N LEU A 239 5.08 -4.19 -23.08
CA LEU A 239 6.47 -3.84 -22.79
C LEU A 239 6.54 -2.66 -21.80
N LEU A 240 7.54 -2.71 -20.88
CA LEU A 240 7.98 -1.58 -20.05
C LEU A 240 9.36 -1.14 -20.47
N SER A 241 9.57 0.15 -20.72
CA SER A 241 10.90 0.70 -20.97
C SER A 241 11.03 2.15 -20.52
N GLU A 242 12.24 2.68 -20.47
CA GLU A 242 12.51 4.08 -20.15
C GLU A 242 12.31 5.03 -21.35
N HIS A 243 11.99 4.51 -22.52
CA HIS A 243 11.54 5.33 -23.65
C HIS A 243 10.15 5.88 -23.38
N GLU A 244 9.95 7.15 -23.61
CA GLU A 244 8.67 7.79 -23.37
C GLU A 244 7.57 7.33 -24.36
N PHE A 245 7.90 7.05 -25.62
CA PHE A 245 6.97 6.49 -26.57
C PHE A 245 7.63 5.70 -27.70
N TRP A 246 6.84 4.86 -28.36
CA TRP A 246 7.21 4.11 -29.55
C TRP A 246 6.20 4.32 -30.67
N PRO A 247 6.59 4.19 -31.95
CA PRO A 247 5.67 4.39 -33.07
C PRO A 247 4.44 3.48 -33.08
N GLN A 248 4.51 2.32 -32.39
CA GLN A 248 3.43 1.34 -32.28
C GLN A 248 2.55 1.56 -31.06
N ASP A 249 2.89 2.54 -30.21
CA ASP A 249 2.12 2.84 -29.01
C ASP A 249 0.74 3.38 -29.35
N GLY A 250 -0.19 3.17 -28.42
CA GLY A 250 -1.58 3.55 -28.58
C GLY A 250 -2.37 3.34 -27.30
N SER A 251 -3.16 2.28 -27.26
CA SER A 251 -3.90 1.89 -26.06
C SER A 251 -4.08 0.37 -26.01
N SER A 252 -4.32 -0.13 -24.81
CA SER A 252 -4.67 -1.52 -24.55
C SER A 252 -5.95 -1.59 -23.73
N SER A 253 -6.81 -2.56 -24.01
CA SER A 253 -8.11 -2.67 -23.34
C SER A 253 -8.35 -4.07 -22.80
N TYR A 254 -9.14 -4.15 -21.74
CA TYR A 254 -9.69 -5.41 -21.24
C TYR A 254 -11.15 -5.24 -20.84
N GLU A 255 -11.88 -6.35 -20.85
CA GLU A 255 -13.24 -6.41 -20.34
C GLU A 255 -13.24 -6.74 -18.86
N ASP A 256 -14.06 -6.03 -18.10
CA ASP A 256 -14.30 -6.24 -16.68
C ASP A 256 -15.78 -6.42 -16.38
N SER A 257 -16.09 -7.30 -15.43
CA SER A 257 -17.44 -7.51 -14.93
C SER A 257 -17.39 -8.19 -13.56
N PRO A 258 -18.50 -8.26 -12.81
CA PRO A 258 -18.55 -9.00 -11.54
C PRO A 258 -18.14 -10.48 -11.63
N HIS A 259 -18.17 -11.06 -12.83
CA HIS A 259 -17.90 -12.49 -13.09
C HIS A 259 -16.66 -12.76 -13.92
N HIS A 260 -16.07 -11.72 -14.50
CA HIS A 260 -14.88 -11.82 -15.33
C HIS A 260 -14.00 -10.58 -15.13
N HIS A 261 -12.80 -10.79 -14.64
CA HIS A 261 -11.84 -9.72 -14.41
C HIS A 261 -10.70 -9.87 -15.41
N GLY A 262 -10.65 -8.95 -16.38
CA GLY A 262 -9.55 -8.86 -17.33
C GLY A 262 -8.28 -8.30 -16.69
N GLU A 263 -7.15 -8.57 -17.33
CA GLU A 263 -5.85 -8.02 -16.90
C GLU A 263 -4.97 -7.68 -18.10
N ILE A 264 -4.08 -6.73 -17.93
CA ILE A 264 -2.99 -6.43 -18.87
C ILE A 264 -1.68 -6.48 -18.11
N GLU A 265 -0.71 -7.24 -18.66
CA GLU A 265 0.65 -7.34 -18.12
C GLU A 265 1.60 -6.48 -18.95
N PHE A 266 2.46 -5.73 -18.25
CA PHE A 266 3.60 -5.03 -18.85
C PHE A 266 4.88 -5.45 -18.11
N LYS A 267 5.95 -5.74 -18.85
CA LYS A 267 7.24 -6.13 -18.26
C LYS A 267 8.44 -5.64 -19.06
N THR A 268 9.52 -5.43 -18.37
CA THR A 268 10.79 -5.00 -18.98
C THR A 268 11.37 -6.11 -19.85
N PRO A 269 12.24 -5.79 -20.79
CA PRO A 269 13.24 -6.75 -21.31
C PRO A 269 14.07 -7.32 -20.16
N PRO A 270 14.86 -8.39 -20.39
CA PRO A 270 15.82 -8.87 -19.42
C PRO A 270 16.75 -7.74 -18.98
N LEU A 271 16.93 -7.59 -17.66
CA LEU A 271 17.84 -6.60 -17.09
C LEU A 271 19.29 -6.87 -17.55
N VAL A 272 20.00 -5.83 -17.91
CA VAL A 272 21.39 -5.94 -18.42
C VAL A 272 22.43 -5.98 -17.30
N GLU A 273 22.07 -5.58 -16.10
CA GLU A 273 22.87 -5.65 -14.89
C GLU A 273 21.99 -5.86 -13.65
N ASN A 274 22.61 -6.18 -12.52
CA ASN A 274 21.88 -6.24 -11.25
C ASN A 274 21.32 -4.85 -10.91
N THR A 275 20.03 -4.78 -10.64
CA THR A 275 19.31 -3.54 -10.39
C THR A 275 18.60 -3.62 -9.04
N GLU A 276 18.87 -2.67 -8.15
CA GLU A 276 18.21 -2.57 -6.86
C GLU A 276 17.11 -1.52 -6.90
N ILE A 277 15.93 -1.93 -6.48
CA ILE A 277 14.74 -1.11 -6.29
C ILE A 277 14.45 -1.08 -4.81
N CYS A 278 14.44 0.11 -4.18
CA CYS A 278 14.12 0.21 -2.75
C CYS A 278 13.47 1.56 -2.45
N GLY A 279 12.15 1.54 -2.24
CA GLY A 279 11.43 2.79 -1.96
C GLY A 279 9.95 2.76 -2.36
N PRO A 280 9.30 3.93 -2.28
CA PRO A 280 7.95 4.16 -2.80
C PRO A 280 7.86 3.93 -4.31
N ILE A 281 6.72 3.40 -4.77
CA ILE A 281 6.47 3.07 -6.17
C ILE A 281 5.14 3.69 -6.58
N VAL A 282 5.07 4.23 -7.79
CA VAL A 282 3.84 4.87 -8.31
C VAL A 282 3.59 4.41 -9.75
N LEU A 283 2.36 4.05 -10.05
CA LEU A 283 1.88 3.94 -11.42
C LEU A 283 1.11 5.21 -11.79
N ASN A 284 1.67 6.02 -12.68
CA ASN A 284 0.98 7.14 -13.31
C ASN A 284 0.28 6.60 -14.56
N LEU A 285 -1.04 6.53 -14.50
CA LEU A 285 -1.85 5.83 -15.49
C LEU A 285 -2.87 6.77 -16.11
N PHE A 286 -2.89 6.83 -17.43
CA PHE A 286 -3.98 7.46 -18.19
C PHE A 286 -4.94 6.35 -18.65
N GLY A 287 -6.21 6.46 -18.28
CA GLY A 287 -7.18 5.43 -18.58
C GLY A 287 -8.61 5.95 -18.70
N SER A 288 -9.45 5.13 -19.28
CA SER A 288 -10.90 5.37 -19.40
C SER A 288 -11.67 4.07 -19.19
N THR A 289 -12.95 4.22 -18.92
CA THR A 289 -13.89 3.08 -18.82
C THR A 289 -15.22 3.45 -19.47
N THR A 290 -15.96 2.48 -19.92
CA THR A 290 -17.35 2.67 -20.39
C THR A 290 -18.36 2.84 -19.26
N ALA A 291 -17.94 2.62 -18.00
CA ALA A 291 -18.74 2.82 -16.78
C ALA A 291 -18.47 4.19 -16.13
N MET A 292 -19.20 4.50 -15.06
CA MET A 292 -18.97 5.71 -14.24
C MET A 292 -18.00 5.49 -13.07
N GLU A 293 -17.51 4.27 -12.89
CA GLU A 293 -16.52 3.90 -11.87
C GLU A 293 -15.51 2.91 -12.45
N ILE A 294 -14.31 2.92 -11.90
CA ILE A 294 -13.28 1.90 -12.12
C ILE A 294 -12.55 1.62 -10.83
N LEU A 295 -12.24 0.35 -10.59
CA LEU A 295 -11.40 -0.08 -9.49
C LEU A 295 -10.06 -0.54 -10.06
N TRP A 296 -9.02 0.21 -9.78
CA TRP A 296 -7.66 -0.13 -10.20
C TRP A 296 -6.99 -1.04 -9.17
N PHE A 297 -6.55 -2.21 -9.62
CA PHE A 297 -5.70 -3.14 -8.89
C PHE A 297 -4.40 -3.29 -9.66
N VAL A 298 -3.31 -2.98 -9.01
CA VAL A 298 -1.97 -3.05 -9.60
C VAL A 298 -1.15 -4.02 -8.79
N SER A 299 -0.54 -4.99 -9.44
CA SER A 299 0.42 -5.89 -8.81
C SER A 299 1.79 -5.78 -9.46
N LEU A 300 2.84 -5.69 -8.63
CA LEU A 300 4.23 -5.64 -9.06
C LEU A 300 4.85 -7.02 -8.97
N TRP A 301 5.54 -7.44 -10.02
CA TRP A 301 6.06 -8.79 -10.19
C TRP A 301 7.54 -8.79 -10.50
N HIS A 302 8.26 -9.72 -9.88
CA HIS A 302 9.58 -10.16 -10.28
C HIS A 302 9.44 -11.39 -11.18
N PHE A 303 10.16 -11.43 -12.30
CA PHE A 303 10.27 -12.60 -13.16
C PHE A 303 11.72 -13.06 -13.21
N ASP A 304 11.97 -14.31 -12.84
CA ASP A 304 13.31 -14.89 -12.92
C ASP A 304 13.79 -15.04 -14.38
N ALA A 305 15.03 -15.41 -14.58
CA ALA A 305 15.61 -15.58 -15.91
C ALA A 305 14.92 -16.67 -16.75
N LYS A 306 14.13 -17.56 -16.11
CA LYS A 306 13.32 -18.59 -16.79
C LYS A 306 11.89 -18.11 -17.08
N GLY A 307 11.51 -16.94 -16.59
CA GLY A 307 10.20 -16.34 -16.77
C GLY A 307 9.17 -16.71 -15.69
N HIS A 308 9.56 -17.38 -14.59
CA HIS A 308 8.66 -17.62 -13.47
C HIS A 308 8.41 -16.31 -12.70
N GLY A 309 7.13 -15.96 -12.55
CA GLY A 309 6.72 -14.75 -11.86
C GLY A 309 6.54 -14.97 -10.36
N SER A 310 6.99 -14.00 -9.57
CA SER A 310 6.73 -13.90 -8.13
C SER A 310 6.15 -12.53 -7.81
N LEU A 311 5.00 -12.50 -7.14
CA LEU A 311 4.37 -11.27 -6.70
C LEU A 311 5.22 -10.60 -5.61
N LEU A 312 5.47 -9.31 -5.76
CA LEU A 312 6.23 -8.52 -4.79
C LEU A 312 5.30 -7.70 -3.88
N THR A 313 4.48 -6.84 -4.49
CA THR A 313 3.61 -5.93 -3.76
C THR A 313 2.44 -5.48 -4.64
N ARG A 314 1.53 -4.70 -4.07
CA ARG A 314 0.30 -4.25 -4.75
C ARG A 314 0.02 -2.78 -4.51
N GLY A 315 -0.86 -2.23 -5.36
CA GLY A 315 -1.45 -0.91 -5.23
C GLY A 315 -2.91 -0.91 -5.64
N TRP A 316 -3.67 0.06 -5.14
CA TRP A 316 -5.11 0.15 -5.36
C TRP A 316 -5.54 1.60 -5.52
N LEU A 317 -6.54 1.84 -6.36
CA LEU A 317 -7.21 3.13 -6.43
C LEU A 317 -8.63 2.99 -6.99
N ARG A 318 -9.59 3.57 -6.30
CA ARG A 318 -10.94 3.82 -6.82
C ARG A 318 -10.92 5.05 -7.72
N GLY A 319 -11.33 4.93 -8.96
CA GLY A 319 -11.26 6.00 -9.95
C GLY A 319 -12.02 7.26 -9.56
N SER A 320 -13.20 7.13 -8.96
CA SER A 320 -13.96 8.28 -8.45
C SER A 320 -13.32 8.98 -7.24
N GLN A 321 -12.28 8.40 -6.64
CA GLN A 321 -11.53 9.00 -5.53
C GLN A 321 -10.09 9.38 -5.92
N ARG A 322 -9.85 9.65 -7.19
CA ARG A 322 -8.54 10.02 -7.76
C ARG A 322 -7.97 11.36 -7.29
N LYS A 323 -8.78 12.20 -6.67
CA LYS A 323 -8.40 13.56 -6.27
C LYS A 323 -7.26 13.55 -5.26
N LEU A 324 -6.16 14.20 -5.63
CA LEU A 324 -4.98 14.35 -4.77
C LEU A 324 -5.13 15.50 -3.78
N ASP A 325 -4.43 15.39 -2.66
CA ASP A 325 -4.08 16.53 -1.81
C ASP A 325 -2.72 17.08 -2.28
N PRO A 326 -2.67 18.27 -2.90
CA PRO A 326 -1.42 18.80 -3.47
C PRO A 326 -0.37 19.12 -2.41
N ALA A 327 -0.79 19.44 -1.19
CA ALA A 327 0.13 19.78 -0.10
C ALA A 327 0.80 18.53 0.50
N ALA A 328 0.06 17.42 0.53
CA ALA A 328 0.53 16.16 1.09
C ALA A 328 1.23 15.25 0.04
N SER A 329 0.93 15.45 -1.24
CA SER A 329 1.47 14.63 -2.33
C SER A 329 2.91 14.97 -2.69
N ARG A 330 3.63 13.96 -3.19
CA ARG A 330 4.93 14.06 -3.86
C ARG A 330 4.86 13.26 -5.16
N PRO A 331 5.69 13.51 -6.16
CA PRO A 331 5.67 12.74 -7.41
C PRO A 331 5.78 11.23 -7.22
N TRP A 332 6.48 10.81 -6.18
CA TRP A 332 6.68 9.39 -5.81
C TRP A 332 5.77 8.90 -4.67
N GLN A 333 4.86 9.73 -4.16
CA GLN A 333 3.97 9.42 -3.05
C GLN A 333 2.66 10.22 -3.22
N PRO A 334 1.76 9.79 -4.10
CA PRO A 334 0.47 10.43 -4.27
C PRO A 334 -0.37 10.26 -2.98
N PHE A 335 -0.96 11.34 -2.51
CA PHE A 335 -1.82 11.33 -1.34
C PHE A 335 -3.23 11.74 -1.74
N HIS A 336 -4.13 10.77 -1.87
CA HIS A 336 -5.52 11.00 -2.23
C HIS A 336 -6.32 11.51 -1.03
N GLN A 337 -7.25 12.44 -1.27
CA GLN A 337 -8.08 13.02 -0.22
C GLN A 337 -9.07 11.99 0.35
N HIS A 338 -9.70 11.20 -0.51
CA HIS A 338 -10.75 10.23 -0.19
C HIS A 338 -11.94 10.83 0.58
N THR A 339 -12.22 12.11 0.42
CA THR A 339 -13.30 12.83 1.13
C THR A 339 -14.61 12.88 0.35
N GLU A 340 -14.55 12.57 -0.93
CA GLU A 340 -15.68 12.58 -1.86
C GLU A 340 -15.47 11.59 -3.00
N ARG A 341 -16.54 11.22 -3.70
CA ARG A 341 -16.51 10.46 -4.95
C ARG A 341 -16.87 11.41 -6.09
N GLU A 342 -16.02 11.48 -7.10
CA GLU A 342 -16.25 12.19 -8.36
C GLU A 342 -16.40 11.17 -9.48
N PRO A 343 -17.62 10.72 -9.84
CA PRO A 343 -17.84 9.71 -10.86
C PRO A 343 -17.14 10.05 -12.18
N LEU A 344 -16.74 9.02 -12.90
CA LEU A 344 -16.12 9.18 -14.21
C LEU A 344 -17.20 9.43 -15.27
N GLU A 345 -16.84 10.20 -16.30
CA GLU A 345 -17.61 10.29 -17.54
C GLU A 345 -17.20 9.11 -18.43
N PRO A 346 -18.15 8.29 -18.92
CA PRO A 346 -17.83 7.16 -19.78
C PRO A 346 -16.96 7.54 -20.98
N ASN A 347 -15.93 6.73 -21.25
CA ASN A 347 -14.95 6.92 -22.33
C ASN A 347 -14.05 8.15 -22.25
N LYS A 348 -14.17 8.97 -21.22
CA LYS A 348 -13.26 10.10 -21.00
C LYS A 348 -11.97 9.59 -20.35
N ILE A 349 -10.84 10.06 -20.87
CA ILE A 349 -9.52 9.73 -20.34
C ILE A 349 -9.27 10.59 -19.10
N TYR A 350 -8.81 9.94 -18.05
CA TYR A 350 -8.40 10.54 -16.78
C TYR A 350 -6.99 10.10 -16.41
N GLU A 351 -6.29 10.93 -15.65
CA GLU A 351 -5.04 10.57 -14.98
C GLU A 351 -5.31 9.96 -13.63
N PHE A 352 -4.63 8.85 -13.33
CA PHE A 352 -4.67 8.14 -12.06
C PHE A 352 -3.25 7.94 -11.54
N ASN A 353 -2.98 8.49 -10.36
CA ASN A 353 -1.69 8.35 -9.69
C ASN A 353 -1.81 7.26 -8.62
N ILE A 354 -1.50 6.02 -8.95
CA ILE A 354 -1.76 4.85 -8.10
C ILE A 354 -0.53 4.56 -7.24
N GLU A 355 -0.67 4.72 -5.92
CA GLU A 355 0.36 4.28 -4.97
C GLU A 355 0.47 2.76 -5.01
N VAL A 356 1.64 2.25 -5.37
CA VAL A 356 2.01 0.85 -5.20
C VAL A 356 2.86 0.76 -3.94
N ARG A 357 2.52 -0.18 -3.04
CA ARG A 357 3.20 -0.27 -1.75
C ARG A 357 4.70 -0.46 -1.91
N PRO A 358 5.54 0.16 -1.05
CA PRO A 358 6.99 0.13 -1.20
C PRO A 358 7.55 -1.28 -1.08
N TYR A 359 8.68 -1.51 -1.72
CA TYR A 359 9.40 -2.78 -1.67
C TYR A 359 10.91 -2.56 -1.77
N GLY A 360 11.71 -3.52 -1.22
CA GLY A 360 13.16 -3.53 -1.30
C GLY A 360 13.66 -4.83 -1.93
N ILE A 361 14.15 -4.77 -3.17
CA ILE A 361 14.65 -5.94 -3.90
C ILE A 361 15.83 -5.59 -4.79
N GLN A 362 16.79 -6.50 -4.89
CA GLN A 362 17.78 -6.52 -5.96
C GLN A 362 17.42 -7.61 -6.97
N LEU A 363 17.12 -7.19 -8.18
CA LEU A 363 16.92 -8.02 -9.35
C LEU A 363 18.29 -8.33 -9.98
N LYS A 364 18.49 -9.56 -10.45
CA LYS A 364 19.72 -9.98 -11.09
C LYS A 364 19.70 -9.70 -12.60
N GLN A 365 20.87 -9.62 -13.19
CA GLN A 365 21.01 -9.60 -14.65
C GLN A 365 20.24 -10.77 -15.28
N GLY A 366 19.48 -10.49 -16.33
CA GLY A 366 18.64 -11.47 -17.03
C GLY A 366 17.23 -11.64 -16.45
N GLU A 367 16.97 -11.15 -15.24
CA GLU A 367 15.62 -11.12 -14.65
C GLU A 367 14.82 -9.92 -15.18
N ARG A 368 13.52 -9.85 -14.84
CA ARG A 368 12.64 -8.77 -15.30
C ARG A 368 11.79 -8.26 -14.14
N ILE A 369 11.35 -7.02 -14.24
CA ILE A 369 10.26 -6.48 -13.44
C ILE A 369 9.05 -6.23 -14.32
N GLY A 370 7.84 -6.40 -13.78
CA GLY A 370 6.63 -6.13 -14.50
C GLY A 370 5.49 -5.76 -13.58
N ILE A 371 4.42 -5.26 -14.19
CA ILE A 371 3.17 -4.97 -13.51
C ILE A 371 2.02 -5.68 -14.22
N LYS A 372 0.99 -6.02 -13.44
CA LYS A 372 -0.32 -6.38 -13.95
C LYS A 372 -1.32 -5.35 -13.49
N ILE A 373 -2.14 -4.88 -14.41
CA ILE A 373 -3.22 -3.91 -14.16
C ILE A 373 -4.54 -4.62 -14.43
N LYS A 374 -5.45 -4.58 -13.47
CA LYS A 374 -6.69 -5.33 -13.47
C LYS A 374 -7.74 -4.71 -12.55
N SER A 375 -8.88 -5.35 -12.40
CA SER A 375 -10.04 -4.83 -11.65
C SER A 375 -10.40 -5.67 -10.42
N ALA A 376 -9.56 -6.63 -10.01
CA ALA A 376 -9.77 -7.45 -8.83
C ALA A 376 -8.47 -8.02 -8.24
N ASP A 377 -8.49 -8.37 -6.95
CA ASP A 377 -7.43 -9.11 -6.27
C ASP A 377 -7.57 -10.63 -6.53
N ASN A 378 -7.21 -11.06 -7.72
CA ASN A 378 -7.25 -12.46 -8.12
C ASN A 378 -5.88 -13.12 -8.31
N ASP A 379 -4.80 -12.43 -7.89
CA ASP A 379 -3.47 -13.04 -7.85
C ASP A 379 -3.36 -14.06 -6.70
N PRO A 380 -2.57 -15.13 -6.88
CA PRO A 380 -2.28 -16.04 -5.80
C PRO A 380 -1.65 -15.30 -4.61
N ALA A 381 -2.18 -15.56 -3.42
CA ALA A 381 -1.58 -15.05 -2.19
C ALA A 381 -0.32 -15.86 -1.84
N ASN A 382 0.76 -15.19 -1.44
CA ASN A 382 2.01 -15.85 -1.05
C ASN A 382 1.91 -16.52 0.33
N ASN A 383 0.98 -16.05 1.17
CA ASN A 383 0.77 -16.57 2.52
C ASN A 383 -0.63 -16.20 3.04
N TYR A 384 -1.00 -16.82 4.17
CA TYR A 384 -2.31 -16.61 4.78
C TYR A 384 -2.56 -15.15 5.22
N LEU A 385 -1.56 -14.46 5.76
CA LEU A 385 -1.70 -13.08 6.20
C LEU A 385 -1.90 -12.12 5.03
N GLU A 386 -1.25 -12.38 3.91
CA GLU A 386 -1.52 -11.67 2.66
C GLU A 386 -2.97 -11.92 2.21
N LEU A 387 -3.39 -13.18 2.18
CA LEU A 387 -4.74 -13.55 1.77
C LEU A 387 -5.82 -12.87 2.61
N VAL A 388 -5.68 -12.80 3.92
CA VAL A 388 -6.65 -12.15 4.80
C VAL A 388 -6.49 -10.63 4.87
N GLY A 389 -5.31 -10.12 4.54
CA GLY A 389 -5.00 -8.68 4.52
C GLY A 389 -5.54 -7.94 3.31
N ILE A 390 -5.87 -8.66 2.25
CA ILE A 390 -6.34 -8.14 0.96
C ILE A 390 -7.60 -8.90 0.52
N GLY A 391 -8.75 -8.36 0.75
CA GLY A 391 -10.01 -8.92 0.27
C GLY A 391 -10.93 -7.76 -0.04
N HIS A 392 -10.80 -7.20 -1.25
CA HIS A 392 -11.56 -6.01 -1.64
C HIS A 392 -12.88 -6.37 -2.30
N VAL A 393 -13.82 -5.44 -2.21
CA VAL A 393 -15.00 -5.47 -3.09
C VAL A 393 -14.57 -5.34 -4.54
N SER A 394 -15.32 -5.97 -5.44
CA SER A 394 -15.10 -5.90 -6.88
C SER A 394 -16.12 -4.96 -7.55
N SER A 395 -15.89 -4.64 -8.82
CA SER A 395 -16.82 -3.88 -9.65
C SER A 395 -18.20 -4.55 -9.70
N ASP A 396 -19.24 -3.73 -9.74
CA ASP A 396 -20.65 -4.14 -9.78
C ASP A 396 -21.23 -4.18 -11.20
N SER A 397 -20.47 -3.70 -12.19
CA SER A 397 -20.97 -3.51 -13.57
C SER A 397 -19.96 -3.98 -14.60
N ALA A 398 -20.49 -4.43 -15.74
CA ALA A 398 -19.66 -4.74 -16.89
C ALA A 398 -19.14 -3.48 -17.57
N SER A 399 -17.87 -3.44 -17.92
CA SER A 399 -17.23 -2.31 -18.60
C SER A 399 -16.05 -2.74 -19.44
N THR A 400 -15.72 -1.95 -20.44
CA THR A 400 -14.43 -2.00 -21.13
C THR A 400 -13.52 -0.95 -20.52
N VAL A 401 -12.37 -1.41 -20.05
CA VAL A 401 -11.32 -0.56 -19.48
C VAL A 401 -10.22 -0.38 -20.51
N THR A 402 -9.83 0.86 -20.76
CA THR A 402 -8.78 1.20 -21.73
C THR A 402 -7.66 1.96 -21.05
N ILE A 403 -6.43 1.47 -21.23
CA ILE A 403 -5.19 2.08 -20.74
C ILE A 403 -4.51 2.73 -21.93
N GLN A 404 -4.19 4.02 -21.80
CA GLN A 404 -3.46 4.78 -22.80
C GLN A 404 -1.95 4.62 -22.57
N HIS A 405 -1.19 4.44 -23.65
CA HIS A 405 0.27 4.39 -23.65
C HIS A 405 0.80 4.95 -24.97
N ASN A 406 0.58 6.23 -25.19
CA ASN A 406 0.99 6.99 -26.39
C ASN A 406 1.62 8.32 -26.01
N ALA A 407 2.10 9.07 -26.98
CA ALA A 407 2.81 10.34 -26.75
C ALA A 407 2.00 11.40 -26.01
N ASP A 408 0.66 11.41 -26.18
CA ASP A 408 -0.22 12.36 -25.51
C ASP A 408 -0.57 11.93 -24.08
N TYR A 409 -0.50 10.61 -23.83
CA TYR A 409 -0.87 9.97 -22.57
C TYR A 409 0.16 8.91 -22.20
N ALA A 410 1.33 9.38 -21.78
CA ALA A 410 2.50 8.55 -21.49
C ALA A 410 2.40 7.87 -20.11
N SER A 411 1.56 6.85 -19.99
CA SER A 411 1.45 6.05 -18.76
C SER A 411 2.78 5.40 -18.41
N HIS A 412 3.18 5.49 -17.12
CA HIS A 412 4.47 4.95 -16.68
C HIS A 412 4.47 4.50 -15.23
N LEU A 413 5.29 3.50 -14.95
CA LEU A 413 5.64 3.04 -13.61
C LEU A 413 6.89 3.78 -13.14
N LEU A 414 6.79 4.56 -12.08
CA LEU A 414 7.91 5.26 -11.46
C LEU A 414 8.57 4.35 -10.43
N LEU A 415 9.80 3.91 -10.69
CA LEU A 415 10.56 3.01 -9.82
C LEU A 415 11.68 3.73 -9.07
N PRO A 416 11.86 3.43 -7.77
CA PRO A 416 12.95 3.95 -6.94
C PRO A 416 14.23 3.13 -7.14
N ILE A 417 15.00 3.42 -8.17
CA ILE A 417 16.28 2.74 -8.45
C ILE A 417 17.34 3.27 -7.49
N THR A 418 17.95 2.39 -6.70
CA THR A 418 18.98 2.74 -5.72
C THR A 418 20.38 2.25 -6.11
N LYS A 419 20.46 1.18 -6.92
CA LYS A 419 21.71 0.72 -7.52
C LYS A 419 21.47 0.12 -8.90
N GLY A 420 22.46 0.15 -9.77
CA GLY A 420 22.37 -0.38 -11.14
C GLY A 420 21.60 0.53 -12.08
N ASN A 421 21.22 -0.02 -13.22
CA ASN A 421 20.49 0.66 -14.30
C ASN A 421 21.14 2.01 -14.71
N ARG A 422 22.45 1.99 -14.92
CA ARG A 422 23.28 3.19 -15.09
C ARG A 422 22.85 4.06 -16.26
N ILE A 423 22.40 3.45 -17.32
CA ILE A 423 22.08 4.12 -18.58
C ILE A 423 20.59 4.11 -18.81
N GLY A 424 19.90 3.28 -18.04
CA GLY A 424 18.47 3.25 -18.04
C GLY A 424 17.81 2.68 -19.27
N THR A 425 18.52 2.07 -20.20
CA THR A 425 17.86 1.78 -21.45
C THR A 425 18.24 0.44 -22.03
N PHE A 426 17.42 -0.51 -21.77
CA PHE A 426 17.46 -1.80 -22.43
C PHE A 426 17.18 -1.71 -23.93
N ILE A 427 16.56 -0.64 -24.40
CA ILE A 427 16.02 -0.50 -25.73
C ILE A 427 16.60 0.71 -26.46
N SER A 428 17.00 1.75 -25.75
CA SER A 428 17.51 2.98 -26.35
C SER A 428 18.95 2.88 -26.87
N GLY A 429 19.56 1.72 -26.79
CA GLY A 429 20.94 1.56 -27.18
C GLY A 429 21.94 2.23 -26.24
N GLY A 430 21.51 2.65 -25.04
CA GLY A 430 22.40 3.21 -24.03
C GLY A 430 23.48 2.26 -23.57
N ASN A 431 23.33 0.99 -23.82
CA ASN A 431 24.33 -0.05 -23.59
C ASN A 431 25.23 -0.31 -24.81
N LEU A 432 25.01 0.37 -25.92
CA LEU A 432 25.94 0.29 -27.04
C LEU A 432 27.25 0.97 -26.66
N PRO A 433 28.42 0.33 -26.88
CA PRO A 433 29.69 0.99 -26.63
C PRO A 433 29.75 2.28 -27.46
N PRO A 434 30.29 3.36 -26.90
CA PRO A 434 30.41 4.61 -27.63
C PRO A 434 31.13 4.37 -28.93
N VAL A 435 30.48 4.73 -30.04
CA VAL A 435 31.11 4.65 -31.37
C VAL A 435 32.34 5.55 -31.33
N LYS A 436 33.54 4.96 -31.33
CA LYS A 436 34.75 5.74 -31.53
C LYS A 436 34.63 6.35 -32.92
N ARG A 437 34.35 7.65 -32.96
CA ARG A 437 34.48 8.39 -34.23
C ARG A 437 35.92 8.38 -34.65
N PRO A 438 36.23 8.13 -35.91
CA PRO A 438 37.59 8.13 -36.41
C PRO A 438 38.26 9.48 -36.22
#